data_ecff0d6e20e5242e325bd51bfbab034e
#
_entry.id   ecff0d6e20e5242e325bd51bfbab034e
#
_cell.length_a   1.000
_cell.length_b   1.000
_cell.length_c   1.000
_cell.angle_alpha   90.00
_cell.angle_beta   90.00
_cell.angle_gamma   90.00
#
_symmetry.space_group_name_H-M   'P 1'
#
loop_
_entity.id
_entity.type
_entity.pdbx_description
1 polymer ?
#
loop_
_entity_poly.entity_id
_entity_poly.type
_entity_poly.pdbx_seq_one_letter_code
_entity_poly.pdbx_strand_id
1 'polypeptide(L)'
;GITGQKLYDGLFYNQRLGRDEYLMPINYAMAKKVGAAQKNALKAGDCLKIIETFRPYEVQMLVKDAVYAKARMDKELMTALNKGAWNIGWFIATSLSNHQRGVAMDTTLLRITEQTEHSMAGRPFVQVTGEEYAMSSAMHELSSAAACFTGPITSNSATAWKRATAAASMTDGARRLQGYCTNAGMTPLASEWWHFNDLDAQNKVRMTSGNGKFWLDGCVSWKMFEA
;
A
#
# COMPACT_ATOMS: atom_id res chain seq x y z
N GLY A 1 -8.00 6.15 14.15
CA GLY A 1 -6.70 5.52 13.95
C GLY A 1 -6.57 4.94 12.56
N ILE A 2 -5.34 4.62 12.21
CA ILE A 2 -5.02 3.78 11.05
C ILE A 2 -4.44 2.49 11.62
N THR A 3 -4.99 1.34 11.22
CA THR A 3 -4.45 0.03 11.57
C THR A 3 -3.43 -0.41 10.53
N GLY A 4 -2.63 -1.44 10.83
CA GLY A 4 -1.65 -1.93 9.88
C GLY A 4 -1.08 -3.28 10.27
N GLN A 5 -0.42 -3.89 9.28
CA GLN A 5 0.29 -5.15 9.43
C GLN A 5 1.50 -5.15 8.50
N LYS A 6 2.64 -5.57 9.00
CA LYS A 6 3.87 -5.69 8.21
C LYS A 6 3.98 -7.08 7.60
N LEU A 7 4.45 -7.18 6.35
CA LEU A 7 4.64 -8.46 5.66
C LEU A 7 5.99 -9.09 5.98
N TYR A 8 6.96 -8.27 6.28
CA TYR A 8 8.33 -8.67 6.57
C TYR A 8 8.81 -7.91 7.80
N ASP A 9 9.83 -8.45 8.47
CA ASP A 9 10.42 -7.81 9.62
C ASP A 9 9.62 -8.02 10.94
N GLY A 10 10.27 -7.76 12.05
CA GLY A 10 9.75 -7.94 13.39
C GLY A 10 8.96 -6.76 13.92
N LEU A 11 8.44 -6.94 15.12
CA LEU A 11 7.88 -5.86 15.92
C LEU A 11 9.01 -5.01 16.51
N PHE A 12 8.76 -3.71 16.63
CA PHE A 12 9.62 -2.77 17.33
C PHE A 12 8.90 -2.21 18.55
N TYR A 13 9.60 -2.04 19.65
CA TYR A 13 8.99 -1.42 20.81
C TYR A 13 8.68 0.05 20.55
N ASN A 14 7.42 0.39 20.64
CA ASN A 14 6.94 1.75 20.51
C ASN A 14 6.85 2.38 21.91
N GLN A 15 7.79 3.23 22.24
CA GLN A 15 7.85 3.89 23.57
C GLN A 15 6.61 4.75 23.86
N ARG A 16 5.97 5.32 22.82
CA ARG A 16 4.75 6.13 22.98
C ARG A 16 3.54 5.31 23.38
N LEU A 17 3.47 4.08 22.86
CA LEU A 17 2.36 3.17 23.12
C LEU A 17 2.66 2.17 24.23
N GLY A 18 3.92 2.11 24.69
CA GLY A 18 4.36 1.18 25.73
C GLY A 18 4.22 -0.29 25.32
N ARG A 19 4.29 -0.59 24.01
CA ARG A 19 4.12 -1.93 23.47
C ARG A 19 4.88 -2.13 22.16
N ASP A 20 5.07 -3.38 21.77
CA ASP A 20 5.62 -3.71 20.47
C ASP A 20 4.61 -3.41 19.36
N GLU A 21 5.06 -2.75 18.30
CA GLU A 21 4.28 -2.43 17.13
C GLU A 21 5.10 -2.51 15.85
N TYR A 22 4.40 -2.63 14.73
CA TYR A 22 5.00 -2.50 13.41
C TYR A 22 5.31 -1.03 13.10
N LEU A 23 6.53 -0.78 12.63
CA LEU A 23 6.90 0.50 12.05
C LEU A 23 6.76 0.42 10.53
N MET A 24 6.04 1.38 9.96
CA MET A 24 5.82 1.50 8.52
C MET A 24 6.38 2.84 8.03
N PRO A 25 7.67 2.90 7.67
CA PRO A 25 8.26 4.12 7.14
C PRO A 25 7.58 4.54 5.85
N ILE A 26 7.29 5.83 5.73
CA ILE A 26 6.59 6.41 4.58
C ILE A 26 7.11 7.82 4.31
N ASN A 27 7.14 8.23 3.05
CA ASN A 27 7.44 9.61 2.70
C ASN A 27 6.41 10.57 3.33
N TYR A 28 6.87 11.67 3.91
CA TYR A 28 5.99 12.61 4.63
C TYR A 28 4.88 13.20 3.75
N ALA A 29 5.18 13.48 2.46
CA ALA A 29 4.16 13.96 1.53
C ALA A 29 3.06 12.93 1.33
N MET A 30 3.43 11.66 1.14
CA MET A 30 2.46 10.56 1.03
C MET A 30 1.71 10.34 2.34
N ALA A 31 2.36 10.42 3.50
CA ALA A 31 1.69 10.29 4.81
C ALA A 31 0.54 11.30 4.97
N LYS A 32 0.67 12.51 4.42
CA LYS A 32 -0.42 13.51 4.41
C LYS A 32 -1.61 13.06 3.57
N LYS A 33 -1.37 12.44 2.40
CA LYS A 33 -2.41 11.89 1.54
C LYS A 33 -3.10 10.69 2.21
N VAL A 34 -2.33 9.81 2.86
CA VAL A 34 -2.88 8.70 3.66
C VAL A 34 -3.78 9.23 4.77
N GLY A 35 -3.34 10.27 5.50
CA GLY A 35 -4.17 10.92 6.52
C GLY A 35 -5.45 11.54 5.96
N ALA A 36 -5.42 12.10 4.75
CA ALA A 36 -6.62 12.63 4.08
C ALA A 36 -7.57 11.50 3.66
N ALA A 37 -7.04 10.40 3.09
CA ALA A 37 -7.84 9.22 2.75
C ALA A 37 -8.50 8.62 3.99
N GLN A 38 -7.74 8.48 5.09
CA GLN A 38 -8.27 7.99 6.38
C GLN A 38 -9.38 8.88 6.93
N LYS A 39 -9.22 10.21 6.87
CA LYS A 39 -10.29 11.13 7.30
C LYS A 39 -11.58 10.96 6.50
N ASN A 40 -11.45 10.67 5.20
CA ASN A 40 -12.62 10.42 4.35
C ASN A 40 -13.24 9.06 4.65
N ALA A 41 -12.45 8.03 4.90
CA ALA A 41 -12.92 6.71 5.30
C ALA A 41 -13.68 6.77 6.63
N LEU A 42 -13.12 7.43 7.66
CA LEU A 42 -13.75 7.56 8.98
C LEU A 42 -15.13 8.23 8.94
N LYS A 43 -15.35 9.20 8.06
CA LYS A 43 -16.67 9.84 7.88
C LYS A 43 -17.74 8.87 7.40
N ALA A 44 -17.33 7.79 6.74
CA ALA A 44 -18.21 6.74 6.21
C ALA A 44 -18.26 5.49 7.10
N GLY A 45 -17.66 5.52 8.30
CA GLY A 45 -17.58 4.39 9.20
C GLY A 45 -16.53 3.35 8.81
N ASP A 46 -15.56 3.75 7.98
CA ASP A 46 -14.50 2.87 7.50
C ASP A 46 -13.13 3.28 8.06
N CYS A 47 -12.17 2.36 8.04
CA CYS A 47 -10.80 2.58 8.45
C CYS A 47 -9.82 1.89 7.49
N LEU A 48 -8.78 2.60 7.07
CA LEU A 48 -7.68 1.99 6.32
C LEU A 48 -6.87 1.06 7.24
N LYS A 49 -6.54 -0.12 6.73
CA LYS A 49 -5.56 -1.03 7.33
C LYS A 49 -4.35 -1.09 6.43
N ILE A 50 -3.27 -0.43 6.84
CA ILE A 50 -2.02 -0.41 6.07
C ILE A 50 -1.29 -1.74 6.26
N ILE A 51 -0.91 -2.36 5.15
CA ILE A 51 -0.20 -3.63 5.11
C ILE A 51 1.29 -3.39 4.85
N GLU A 52 1.61 -2.53 3.89
CA GLU A 52 2.99 -2.21 3.54
C GLU A 52 3.12 -0.78 3.04
N THR A 53 4.25 -0.14 3.32
CA THR A 53 4.63 1.16 2.75
C THR A 53 6.04 1.09 2.18
N PHE A 54 7.08 1.20 3.01
CA PHE A 54 8.45 1.01 2.56
C PHE A 54 8.81 -0.48 2.52
N ARG A 55 9.38 -0.93 1.40
CA ARG A 55 9.96 -2.25 1.21
C ARG A 55 11.43 -2.09 0.86
N PRO A 56 12.38 -2.71 1.61
CA PRO A 56 13.80 -2.70 1.26
C PRO A 56 14.03 -3.25 -0.16
N TYR A 57 15.03 -2.69 -0.84
CA TYR A 57 15.34 -3.10 -2.23
C TYR A 57 15.68 -4.58 -2.32
N GLU A 58 16.47 -5.08 -1.37
CA GLU A 58 16.88 -6.48 -1.29
C GLU A 58 15.66 -7.41 -1.16
N VAL A 59 14.67 -7.02 -0.35
CA VAL A 59 13.41 -7.76 -0.19
C VAL A 59 12.64 -7.77 -1.51
N GLN A 60 12.56 -6.64 -2.22
CA GLN A 60 11.92 -6.58 -3.54
C GLN A 60 12.59 -7.54 -4.53
N MET A 61 13.91 -7.60 -4.54
CA MET A 61 14.65 -8.48 -5.44
C MET A 61 14.46 -9.96 -5.09
N LEU A 62 14.47 -10.30 -3.80
CA LEU A 62 14.19 -11.67 -3.35
C LEU A 62 12.77 -12.12 -3.74
N VAL A 63 11.76 -11.28 -3.51
CA VAL A 63 10.37 -11.59 -3.91
C VAL A 63 10.27 -11.74 -5.43
N LYS A 64 10.84 -10.83 -6.19
CA LYS A 64 10.88 -10.92 -7.65
C LYS A 64 11.50 -12.25 -8.11
N ASP A 65 12.67 -12.61 -7.59
CA ASP A 65 13.38 -13.82 -7.99
C ASP A 65 12.58 -15.09 -7.63
N ALA A 66 11.94 -15.11 -6.45
CA ALA A 66 11.07 -16.20 -6.04
C ALA A 66 9.83 -16.34 -6.94
N VAL A 67 9.16 -15.22 -7.28
CA VAL A 67 7.99 -15.24 -8.18
C VAL A 67 8.39 -15.74 -9.57
N TYR A 68 9.48 -15.25 -10.14
CA TYR A 68 9.94 -15.69 -11.46
C TYR A 68 10.41 -17.15 -11.46
N ALA A 69 11.07 -17.61 -10.40
CA ALA A 69 11.45 -19.02 -10.26
C ALA A 69 10.22 -19.93 -10.18
N LYS A 70 9.25 -19.56 -9.33
CA LYS A 70 8.00 -20.33 -9.19
C LYS A 70 7.21 -20.36 -10.50
N ALA A 71 7.04 -19.22 -11.17
CA ALA A 71 6.31 -19.15 -12.43
C ALA A 71 6.95 -19.99 -13.55
N ARG A 72 8.27 -20.14 -13.58
CA ARG A 72 8.96 -21.03 -14.54
C ARG A 72 8.68 -22.51 -14.31
N MET A 73 8.40 -22.89 -13.07
CA MET A 73 8.15 -24.30 -12.69
C MET A 73 6.66 -24.64 -12.67
N ASP A 74 5.79 -23.63 -12.64
CA ASP A 74 4.35 -23.78 -12.47
C ASP A 74 3.63 -23.15 -13.68
N LYS A 75 3.15 -24.03 -14.60
CA LYS A 75 2.48 -23.59 -15.82
C LYS A 75 1.14 -22.89 -15.55
N GLU A 76 0.44 -23.26 -14.49
CA GLU A 76 -0.84 -22.63 -14.12
C GLU A 76 -0.60 -21.22 -13.63
N LEU A 77 0.39 -21.02 -12.75
CA LEU A 77 0.81 -19.70 -12.29
C LEU A 77 1.29 -18.85 -13.47
N MET A 78 2.12 -19.38 -14.35
CA MET A 78 2.59 -18.65 -15.53
C MET A 78 1.43 -18.23 -16.43
N THR A 79 0.43 -19.09 -16.61
CA THR A 79 -0.77 -18.77 -17.39
C THR A 79 -1.61 -17.68 -16.72
N ALA A 80 -1.78 -17.76 -15.39
CA ALA A 80 -2.53 -16.77 -14.62
C ALA A 80 -1.87 -15.37 -14.67
N LEU A 81 -0.54 -15.32 -14.57
CA LEU A 81 0.24 -14.08 -14.64
C LEU A 81 0.27 -13.44 -16.04
N ASN A 82 0.04 -14.23 -17.11
CA ASN A 82 0.08 -13.76 -18.50
C ASN A 82 -1.29 -13.87 -19.18
N LYS A 83 -2.35 -13.57 -18.46
CA LYS A 83 -3.73 -13.68 -18.98
C LYS A 83 -4.17 -12.43 -19.70
N GLY A 84 -4.57 -12.56 -20.97
CA GLY A 84 -5.08 -11.44 -21.77
C GLY A 84 -3.99 -10.41 -22.04
N ALA A 85 -4.25 -9.16 -21.65
CA ALA A 85 -3.30 -8.05 -21.78
C ALA A 85 -2.28 -7.99 -20.64
N TRP A 86 -2.42 -8.84 -19.62
CA TRP A 86 -1.51 -8.88 -18.46
C TRP A 86 -0.28 -9.72 -18.75
N ASN A 87 0.81 -9.39 -18.10
CA ASN A 87 2.03 -10.21 -18.01
C ASN A 87 2.66 -10.05 -16.63
N ILE A 88 3.59 -10.93 -16.30
CA ILE A 88 4.23 -10.99 -14.97
C ILE A 88 4.81 -9.64 -14.51
N GLY A 89 5.32 -8.83 -15.44
CA GLY A 89 5.90 -7.52 -15.14
C GLY A 89 4.88 -6.47 -14.65
N TRP A 90 3.57 -6.73 -14.78
CA TRP A 90 2.54 -5.88 -14.19
C TRP A 90 2.27 -6.18 -12.72
N PHE A 91 2.65 -7.36 -12.25
CA PHE A 91 2.40 -7.84 -10.89
C PHE A 91 3.63 -7.77 -9.99
N ILE A 92 4.84 -7.71 -10.55
CA ILE A 92 6.06 -7.63 -9.76
C ILE A 92 7.09 -6.72 -10.42
N ALA A 93 7.51 -5.68 -9.70
CA ALA A 93 8.56 -4.79 -10.18
C ALA A 93 9.90 -5.52 -10.27
N THR A 94 10.55 -5.43 -11.43
CA THR A 94 11.84 -6.08 -11.71
C THR A 94 13.06 -5.22 -11.34
N SER A 95 12.81 -4.00 -10.89
CA SER A 95 13.81 -3.04 -10.45
C SER A 95 13.23 -2.19 -9.31
N LEU A 96 13.75 -0.98 -9.14
CA LEU A 96 13.29 -0.05 -8.13
C LEU A 96 11.78 0.25 -8.25
N SER A 97 11.01 -0.08 -7.24
CA SER A 97 9.59 0.24 -7.13
C SER A 97 9.35 1.51 -6.30
N ASN A 98 8.10 1.96 -6.25
CA ASN A 98 7.72 3.11 -5.44
C ASN A 98 7.74 2.81 -3.93
N HIS A 99 7.67 1.54 -3.54
CA HIS A 99 7.86 1.13 -2.15
C HIS A 99 9.25 1.47 -1.62
N GLN A 100 10.32 1.28 -2.42
CA GLN A 100 11.68 1.67 -2.01
C GLN A 100 11.87 3.17 -1.85
N ARG A 101 10.95 3.97 -2.41
CA ARG A 101 10.95 5.44 -2.28
C ARG A 101 10.04 5.92 -1.15
N GLY A 102 9.32 5.02 -0.51
CA GLY A 102 8.30 5.36 0.49
C GLY A 102 7.12 6.16 -0.09
N VAL A 103 6.85 6.05 -1.39
CA VAL A 103 5.79 6.76 -2.11
C VAL A 103 4.73 5.82 -2.68
N ALA A 104 4.67 4.60 -2.15
CA ALA A 104 3.62 3.63 -2.38
C ALA A 104 3.11 3.07 -1.06
N MET A 105 1.89 2.58 -1.05
CA MET A 105 1.34 1.78 0.04
C MET A 105 0.46 0.66 -0.50
N ASP A 106 0.48 -0.47 0.20
CA ASP A 106 -0.49 -1.53 0.10
C ASP A 106 -1.42 -1.47 1.31
N THR A 107 -2.71 -1.46 1.06
CA THR A 107 -3.72 -1.24 2.10
C THR A 107 -5.02 -1.97 1.79
N THR A 108 -5.74 -2.34 2.85
CA THR A 108 -7.11 -2.82 2.77
C THR A 108 -8.04 -1.91 3.58
N LEU A 109 -9.32 -2.27 3.65
CA LEU A 109 -10.35 -1.46 4.28
C LEU A 109 -11.11 -2.27 5.32
N LEU A 110 -11.33 -1.67 6.48
CA LEU A 110 -12.18 -2.20 7.54
C LEU A 110 -13.47 -1.40 7.62
N ARG A 111 -14.59 -2.07 7.83
CA ARG A 111 -15.80 -1.47 8.39
C ARG A 111 -15.62 -1.40 9.90
N ILE A 112 -15.72 -0.21 10.48
CA ILE A 112 -15.57 -0.03 11.92
C ILE A 112 -16.77 -0.61 12.64
N THR A 113 -16.53 -1.49 13.61
CA THR A 113 -17.54 -2.04 14.51
C THR A 113 -17.48 -1.42 15.90
N GLU A 114 -16.28 -1.00 16.33
CA GLU A 114 -16.07 -0.40 17.64
C GLU A 114 -14.97 0.67 17.58
N GLN A 115 -15.13 1.72 18.37
CA GLN A 115 -14.14 2.78 18.55
C GLN A 115 -13.97 3.07 20.05
N THR A 116 -12.73 3.11 20.51
CA THR A 116 -12.40 3.49 21.88
C THR A 116 -11.40 4.64 21.87
N GLU A 117 -11.74 5.72 22.54
CA GLU A 117 -10.84 6.85 22.72
C GLU A 117 -9.85 6.60 23.83
N HIS A 118 -8.60 6.91 23.57
CA HIS A 118 -7.49 6.82 24.53
C HIS A 118 -6.75 8.15 24.56
N SER A 119 -6.07 8.40 25.67
CA SER A 119 -5.13 9.52 25.78
C SER A 119 -3.76 9.00 26.17
N MET A 120 -2.72 9.51 25.50
CA MET A 120 -1.33 9.19 25.84
C MET A 120 -0.50 10.47 25.77
N ALA A 121 0.21 10.77 26.84
CA ALA A 121 0.97 12.01 26.97
C ALA A 121 0.14 13.26 26.59
N GLY A 122 -1.15 13.32 27.02
CA GLY A 122 -2.06 14.41 26.75
C GLY A 122 -2.56 14.51 25.30
N ARG A 123 -2.26 13.51 24.44
CA ARG A 123 -2.74 13.46 23.05
C ARG A 123 -3.79 12.37 22.87
N PRO A 124 -4.99 12.73 22.39
CA PRO A 124 -6.02 11.73 22.12
C PRO A 124 -5.65 10.89 20.90
N PHE A 125 -5.95 9.61 20.97
CA PHE A 125 -5.96 8.71 19.82
C PHE A 125 -7.16 7.78 19.91
N VAL A 126 -7.59 7.25 18.76
CA VAL A 126 -8.73 6.33 18.69
C VAL A 126 -8.20 4.96 18.28
N GLN A 127 -8.49 3.97 19.09
CA GLN A 127 -8.37 2.57 18.72
C GLN A 127 -9.65 2.15 18.02
N VAL A 128 -9.50 1.46 16.88
CA VAL A 128 -10.65 0.94 16.12
C VAL A 128 -10.56 -0.58 16.01
N THR A 129 -11.71 -1.24 16.14
CA THR A 129 -11.93 -2.63 15.78
C THR A 129 -12.89 -2.67 14.59
N GLY A 130 -12.71 -3.62 13.68
CA GLY A 130 -13.56 -3.67 12.49
C GLY A 130 -13.43 -4.99 11.75
N GLU A 131 -14.33 -5.16 10.79
CA GLU A 131 -14.37 -6.30 9.86
C GLU A 131 -13.77 -5.88 8.52
N GLU A 132 -12.88 -6.69 7.95
CA GLU A 132 -12.34 -6.41 6.63
C GLU A 132 -13.44 -6.58 5.56
N TYR A 133 -13.47 -5.65 4.61
CA TYR A 133 -14.32 -5.80 3.43
C TYR A 133 -13.84 -6.96 2.56
N ALA A 134 -14.78 -7.67 1.96
CA ALA A 134 -14.45 -8.60 0.89
C ALA A 134 -13.85 -7.83 -0.29
N MET A 135 -12.65 -8.18 -0.68
CA MET A 135 -11.92 -7.60 -1.79
C MET A 135 -11.97 -8.48 -3.05
N SER A 136 -11.48 -7.97 -4.17
CA SER A 136 -11.53 -8.65 -5.48
C SER A 136 -10.76 -9.97 -5.50
N SER A 137 -9.74 -10.07 -4.68
CA SER A 137 -8.87 -11.25 -4.50
C SER A 137 -8.22 -11.19 -3.12
N ALA A 138 -7.48 -12.23 -2.77
CA ALA A 138 -6.59 -12.17 -1.62
C ALA A 138 -5.55 -11.03 -1.81
N MET A 139 -5.08 -10.47 -0.69
CA MET A 139 -3.98 -9.52 -0.69
C MET A 139 -2.73 -10.15 -1.33
N HIS A 140 -2.07 -9.40 -2.20
CA HIS A 140 -0.89 -9.83 -2.97
C HIS A 140 -1.10 -11.05 -3.89
N GLU A 141 -2.34 -11.36 -4.25
CA GLU A 141 -2.61 -12.34 -5.29
C GLU A 141 -2.15 -11.82 -6.65
N LEU A 142 -1.22 -12.54 -7.28
CA LEU A 142 -0.65 -12.18 -8.57
C LEU A 142 -1.49 -12.76 -9.72
N SER A 143 -2.66 -12.19 -9.94
CA SER A 143 -3.57 -12.63 -11.01
C SER A 143 -4.44 -11.48 -11.53
N SER A 144 -5.08 -11.69 -12.68
CA SER A 144 -6.04 -10.74 -13.22
C SER A 144 -7.28 -10.51 -12.33
N ALA A 145 -7.53 -11.37 -11.33
CA ALA A 145 -8.59 -11.15 -10.34
C ALA A 145 -8.28 -9.95 -9.43
N ALA A 146 -6.99 -9.67 -9.18
CA ALA A 146 -6.54 -8.55 -8.40
C ALA A 146 -6.63 -7.19 -9.13
N ALA A 147 -6.82 -7.22 -10.45
CA ALA A 147 -6.78 -6.01 -11.26
C ALA A 147 -7.94 -5.05 -10.99
N CYS A 148 -7.62 -3.76 -10.93
CA CYS A 148 -8.62 -2.68 -10.83
C CYS A 148 -9.35 -2.41 -12.13
N PHE A 149 -8.69 -2.66 -13.27
CA PHE A 149 -9.17 -2.30 -14.60
C PHE A 149 -9.08 -3.48 -15.55
N THR A 150 -9.82 -3.40 -16.67
CA THR A 150 -9.90 -4.47 -17.67
C THR A 150 -8.59 -4.74 -18.41
N GLY A 151 -7.62 -3.84 -18.32
CA GLY A 151 -6.31 -3.97 -18.92
C GLY A 151 -5.26 -3.06 -18.28
N PRO A 152 -4.00 -3.23 -18.66
CA PRO A 152 -2.88 -2.44 -18.16
C PRO A 152 -3.03 -0.94 -18.43
N ILE A 153 -2.63 -0.14 -17.45
CA ILE A 153 -2.62 1.32 -17.55
C ILE A 153 -1.29 1.81 -16.98
N THR A 154 -0.66 2.76 -17.67
CA THR A 154 0.62 3.31 -17.21
C THR A 154 0.53 3.83 -15.77
N SER A 155 1.37 3.28 -14.90
CA SER A 155 1.44 3.64 -13.47
C SER A 155 2.02 5.03 -13.22
N ASN A 156 2.66 5.64 -14.22
CA ASN A 156 3.28 6.97 -14.12
C ASN A 156 2.36 8.12 -14.54
N SER A 157 1.08 7.86 -14.81
CA SER A 157 0.11 8.88 -15.17
C SER A 157 -0.92 9.07 -14.07
N ALA A 158 -1.01 10.26 -13.51
CA ALA A 158 -2.00 10.62 -12.49
C ALA A 158 -3.46 10.61 -13.01
N THR A 159 -3.67 10.52 -14.31
CA THR A 159 -4.99 10.69 -14.93
C THR A 159 -5.41 9.57 -15.88
N ALA A 160 -4.50 8.72 -16.35
CA ALA A 160 -4.81 7.65 -17.31
C ALA A 160 -5.89 6.70 -16.78
N TRP A 161 -5.82 6.35 -15.50
CA TRP A 161 -6.79 5.47 -14.83
C TRP A 161 -8.24 6.01 -14.84
N LYS A 162 -8.42 7.34 -14.90
CA LYS A 162 -9.75 7.98 -14.88
C LYS A 162 -10.59 7.67 -16.12
N ARG A 163 -9.93 7.24 -17.20
CA ARG A 163 -10.59 6.87 -18.48
C ARG A 163 -10.67 5.36 -18.68
N ALA A 164 -10.14 4.60 -17.73
CA ALA A 164 -10.08 3.15 -17.83
C ALA A 164 -11.40 2.51 -17.38
N THR A 165 -11.73 1.39 -18.01
CA THR A 165 -12.88 0.57 -17.63
C THR A 165 -12.53 -0.25 -16.41
N ALA A 166 -13.31 -0.12 -15.34
CA ALA A 166 -13.13 -0.92 -14.13
C ALA A 166 -13.32 -2.40 -14.42
N ALA A 167 -12.50 -3.24 -13.80
CA ALA A 167 -12.66 -4.69 -13.89
C ALA A 167 -13.98 -5.14 -13.23
N ALA A 168 -14.62 -6.14 -13.81
CA ALA A 168 -15.86 -6.70 -13.26
C ALA A 168 -15.63 -7.35 -11.86
N SER A 169 -14.39 -7.77 -11.56
CA SER A 169 -13.98 -8.31 -10.26
C SER A 169 -13.94 -7.27 -9.13
N MET A 170 -13.91 -5.97 -9.43
CA MET A 170 -13.87 -4.93 -8.41
C MET A 170 -15.11 -4.96 -7.52
N THR A 171 -14.92 -5.41 -6.29
CA THR A 171 -15.97 -5.44 -5.26
C THR A 171 -16.33 -4.04 -4.76
N ASP A 172 -17.40 -3.91 -3.98
CA ASP A 172 -17.75 -2.66 -3.32
C ASP A 172 -16.62 -2.18 -2.38
N GLY A 173 -16.04 -3.08 -1.59
CA GLY A 173 -14.91 -2.77 -0.72
C GLY A 173 -13.72 -2.19 -1.48
N ALA A 174 -13.32 -2.82 -2.59
CA ALA A 174 -12.19 -2.35 -3.42
C ALA A 174 -12.51 -1.00 -4.08
N ARG A 175 -13.74 -0.77 -4.54
CA ARG A 175 -14.17 0.53 -5.11
C ARG A 175 -14.18 1.64 -4.05
N ARG A 176 -14.66 1.37 -2.85
CA ARG A 176 -14.64 2.33 -1.73
C ARG A 176 -13.21 2.71 -1.38
N LEU A 177 -12.32 1.71 -1.20
CA LEU A 177 -10.91 1.93 -0.94
C LEU A 177 -10.26 2.79 -2.03
N GLN A 178 -10.46 2.43 -3.30
CA GLN A 178 -9.96 3.22 -4.43
C GLN A 178 -10.49 4.67 -4.38
N GLY A 179 -11.75 4.87 -4.07
CA GLY A 179 -12.36 6.19 -3.94
C GLY A 179 -11.68 7.04 -2.86
N TYR A 180 -11.46 6.49 -1.66
CA TYR A 180 -10.80 7.21 -0.57
C TYR A 180 -9.37 7.62 -0.94
N CYS A 181 -8.60 6.70 -1.52
CA CYS A 181 -7.22 6.94 -1.90
C CYS A 181 -7.09 7.93 -3.06
N THR A 182 -7.91 7.79 -4.10
CA THR A 182 -7.86 8.67 -5.28
C THR A 182 -8.37 10.07 -4.99
N ASN A 183 -9.39 10.21 -4.14
CA ASN A 183 -9.88 11.53 -3.67
C ASN A 183 -8.84 12.25 -2.80
N ALA A 184 -7.92 11.52 -2.18
CA ALA A 184 -6.78 12.09 -1.47
C ALA A 184 -5.57 12.40 -2.37
N GLY A 185 -5.70 12.22 -3.70
CA GLY A 185 -4.66 12.53 -4.69
C GLY A 185 -3.64 11.42 -4.89
N MET A 186 -3.95 10.19 -4.52
CA MET A 186 -3.14 9.02 -4.85
C MET A 186 -3.59 8.40 -6.18
N THR A 187 -2.71 7.62 -6.80
CA THR A 187 -2.94 6.96 -8.08
C THR A 187 -2.98 5.44 -7.88
N PRO A 188 -4.05 4.74 -8.31
CA PRO A 188 -4.14 3.28 -8.21
C PRO A 188 -3.19 2.61 -9.21
N LEU A 189 -2.69 1.42 -8.87
CA LEU A 189 -2.01 0.53 -9.80
C LEU A 189 -3.05 -0.34 -10.52
N ALA A 190 -2.90 -0.50 -11.83
CA ALA A 190 -3.93 -1.18 -12.61
C ALA A 190 -4.09 -2.66 -12.29
N SER A 191 -3.01 -3.35 -11.93
CA SER A 191 -2.96 -4.77 -11.62
C SER A 191 -3.34 -5.15 -10.19
N GLU A 192 -3.45 -4.17 -9.28
CA GLU A 192 -3.49 -4.43 -7.84
C GLU A 192 -4.48 -3.51 -7.13
N TRP A 193 -5.58 -4.06 -6.61
CA TRP A 193 -6.62 -3.28 -5.93
C TRP A 193 -6.15 -2.63 -4.62
N TRP A 194 -5.08 -3.14 -4.01
CA TRP A 194 -4.52 -2.69 -2.73
C TRP A 194 -3.47 -1.58 -2.87
N HIS A 195 -2.88 -1.41 -4.07
CA HIS A 195 -1.68 -0.59 -4.28
C HIS A 195 -2.00 0.82 -4.77
N PHE A 196 -1.45 1.82 -4.07
CA PHE A 196 -1.61 3.23 -4.40
C PHE A 196 -0.27 3.97 -4.36
N ASN A 197 -0.05 4.84 -5.34
CA ASN A 197 1.17 5.64 -5.49
C ASN A 197 0.91 7.13 -5.23
N ASP A 198 1.87 7.84 -4.64
CA ASP A 198 1.97 9.29 -4.67
C ASP A 198 2.93 9.73 -5.77
N LEU A 199 2.38 10.04 -6.97
CA LEU A 199 3.19 10.43 -8.12
C LEU A 199 3.83 11.81 -7.95
N ASP A 200 3.24 12.72 -7.18
CA ASP A 200 3.83 14.04 -6.91
C ASP A 200 5.09 13.88 -6.06
N ALA A 201 5.02 13.07 -5.00
CA ALA A 201 6.18 12.74 -4.18
C ALA A 201 7.20 11.92 -4.97
N GLN A 202 6.77 10.95 -5.79
CA GLN A 202 7.64 10.18 -6.67
C GLN A 202 8.49 11.09 -7.57
N ASN A 203 7.87 12.06 -8.22
CA ASN A 203 8.57 12.99 -9.12
C ASN A 203 9.62 13.80 -8.37
N LYS A 204 9.32 14.27 -7.16
CA LYS A 204 10.28 14.99 -6.31
C LYS A 204 11.46 14.11 -5.90
N VAL A 205 11.21 12.87 -5.48
CA VAL A 205 12.26 11.91 -5.10
C VAL A 205 13.12 11.53 -6.30
N ARG A 206 12.55 11.41 -7.50
CA ARG A 206 13.31 11.11 -8.73
C ARG A 206 14.29 12.21 -9.13
N MET A 207 14.03 13.44 -8.75
CA MET A 207 14.91 14.58 -9.01
C MET A 207 16.07 14.67 -8.02
N THR A 208 16.05 13.90 -6.94
CA THR A 208 17.18 13.80 -6.00
C THR A 208 18.10 12.67 -6.43
N SER A 209 19.40 12.80 -6.15
CA SER A 209 20.47 11.87 -6.56
C SER A 209 20.45 10.50 -5.87
N GLY A 210 19.34 10.05 -5.33
CA GLY A 210 19.22 8.77 -4.66
C GLY A 210 18.98 7.61 -5.63
N ASN A 211 19.64 6.48 -5.40
CA ASN A 211 19.41 5.22 -6.13
C ASN A 211 18.18 4.45 -5.62
N GLY A 212 17.40 4.99 -4.65
CA GLY A 212 16.25 4.35 -4.01
C GLY A 212 16.60 3.21 -3.07
N LYS A 213 17.87 2.98 -2.81
CA LYS A 213 18.34 2.06 -1.77
C LYS A 213 18.50 2.85 -0.48
N PHE A 214 17.47 2.83 0.35
CA PHE A 214 17.48 3.50 1.63
C PHE A 214 17.69 2.49 2.76
N TRP A 215 18.52 2.86 3.73
CA TRP A 215 18.66 2.14 4.99
C TRP A 215 17.75 2.78 6.03
N LEU A 216 17.04 1.98 6.80
CA LEU A 216 16.10 2.46 7.80
C LEU A 216 16.76 3.05 9.05
N ASP A 217 18.04 2.79 9.26
CA ASP A 217 18.80 3.22 10.46
C ASP A 217 18.74 4.73 10.72
N GLY A 218 18.47 5.54 9.70
CA GLY A 218 18.33 6.98 9.82
C GLY A 218 16.89 7.50 9.70
N CYS A 219 15.92 6.65 9.38
CA CYS A 219 14.57 7.09 9.06
C CYS A 219 13.63 7.17 10.27
N VAL A 220 13.96 6.52 11.36
CA VAL A 220 13.16 6.54 12.58
C VAL A 220 14.01 7.09 13.72
N SER A 221 14.03 8.40 13.88
CA SER A 221 14.56 9.02 15.07
C SER A 221 13.49 9.04 16.14
N TRP A 222 13.52 8.08 17.07
CA TRP A 222 12.72 8.15 18.30
C TRP A 222 13.08 9.40 19.13
N LYS A 223 14.26 9.99 18.94
CA LYS A 223 14.65 11.30 19.50
C LYS A 223 13.74 12.46 19.08
N MET A 224 13.03 12.37 17.99
CA MET A 224 12.01 13.36 17.60
C MET A 224 10.81 13.36 18.56
N PHE A 225 10.75 12.47 19.53
CA PHE A 225 9.65 12.32 20.46
C PHE A 225 9.99 12.73 21.89
N GLU A 226 11.25 13.09 22.15
CA GLU A 226 11.73 13.60 23.45
C GLU A 226 11.62 15.13 23.58
N ALA A 227 11.16 15.84 22.55
CA ALA A 227 11.01 17.30 22.55
C ALA A 227 9.55 17.74 22.82
#